data_4bbd08029cd3e93db33d28cf7f7e3044
#
_entry.id   4bbd08029cd3e93db33d28cf7f7e3044
#
_cell.length_a   1.000
_cell.length_b   1.000
_cell.length_c   1.000
_cell.angle_alpha   90.00
_cell.angle_beta   90.00
_cell.angle_gamma   90.00
#
_symmetry.space_group_name_H-M   'P 1'
#
loop_
_entity.id
_entity.type
_entity.pdbx_description
1 polymer ?
#
loop_
_entity_poly.entity_id
_entity_poly.type
_entity_poly.pdbx_seq_one_letter_code
_entity_poly.pdbx_strand_id
1 'polypeptide(L)'
;RGVDYFSVEKFAADFAYTMDGGMEGELEFENFNAAGAKITINGRNVHPGAAKHKMINAIEVACELNSLVPAVERPQFTEGYEGFYHCVGFNGTVENATISYIIRDHDADLFEKKKVWMHNIVGILNNKYGEGVLTLTLKDQYYNMRKMVEPHPQVIENALKAMHDADVEPIVRPIRGGTDG
;
A
#
# COMPACT_ATOMS: atom_id res chain seq x y z
N ARG A 1 -3.88 11.27 -12.99
CA ARG A 1 -2.44 11.66 -12.98
C ARG A 1 -2.03 12.06 -14.39
N GLY A 2 -0.98 12.88 -14.54
CA GLY A 2 -0.46 13.27 -15.85
C GLY A 2 -0.02 12.07 -16.69
N VAL A 3 0.57 11.07 -16.05
CA VAL A 3 1.01 9.82 -16.68
C VAL A 3 -0.13 9.01 -17.32
N ASP A 4 -1.37 9.12 -16.82
CA ASP A 4 -2.53 8.42 -17.38
C ASP A 4 -2.87 8.86 -18.82
N TYR A 5 -2.35 10.03 -19.24
CA TYR A 5 -2.51 10.60 -20.57
C TYR A 5 -1.25 10.53 -21.41
N PHE A 6 -0.17 9.94 -20.90
CA PHE A 6 1.08 9.80 -21.61
C PHE A 6 0.98 8.68 -22.66
N SER A 7 1.32 9.00 -23.90
CA SER A 7 1.31 8.02 -25.00
C SER A 7 2.71 7.44 -25.22
N VAL A 8 2.95 6.24 -24.74
CA VAL A 8 4.21 5.51 -24.94
C VAL A 8 4.51 5.32 -26.43
N GLU A 9 3.49 5.00 -27.24
CA GLU A 9 3.65 4.83 -28.70
C GLU A 9 4.15 6.10 -29.41
N LYS A 10 3.63 7.28 -28.98
CA LYS A 10 4.06 8.57 -29.54
C LYS A 10 5.45 8.97 -29.05
N PHE A 11 5.79 8.61 -27.83
CA PHE A 11 7.09 8.86 -27.25
C PHE A 11 8.18 8.04 -27.93
N ALA A 12 7.87 6.80 -28.30
CA ALA A 12 8.68 5.90 -29.15
C ALA A 12 10.13 5.70 -28.66
N ALA A 13 10.34 5.71 -27.34
CA ALA A 13 11.65 5.42 -26.74
C ALA A 13 11.64 3.99 -26.15
N ASP A 14 12.79 3.31 -26.21
CA ASP A 14 12.96 1.98 -25.62
C ASP A 14 12.95 2.05 -24.08
N PHE A 15 13.49 3.13 -23.52
CA PHE A 15 13.48 3.45 -22.08
C PHE A 15 13.66 4.94 -21.85
N ALA A 16 13.42 5.39 -20.62
CA ALA A 16 13.59 6.77 -20.22
C ALA A 16 14.12 6.87 -18.78
N TYR A 17 14.79 7.98 -18.48
CA TYR A 17 15.13 8.36 -17.11
C TYR A 17 14.25 9.51 -16.69
N THR A 18 13.64 9.38 -15.52
CA THR A 18 12.88 10.47 -14.91
C THR A 18 13.77 11.16 -13.87
N MET A 19 14.02 12.44 -14.07
CA MET A 19 14.80 13.25 -13.13
C MET A 19 13.82 14.07 -12.29
N ASP A 20 13.73 13.72 -11.01
CA ASP A 20 12.84 14.37 -10.04
C ASP A 20 13.61 14.76 -8.78
N GLY A 21 12.98 15.31 -7.77
CA GLY A 21 13.62 15.73 -6.53
C GLY A 21 14.25 14.58 -5.76
N GLY A 22 15.18 14.91 -4.87
CA GLY A 22 15.94 13.96 -4.07
C GLY A 22 17.35 14.49 -3.80
N MET A 23 18.23 13.63 -3.29
CA MET A 23 19.65 13.97 -3.12
C MET A 23 20.42 13.73 -4.41
N GLU A 24 21.49 14.48 -4.60
CA GLU A 24 22.43 14.22 -5.69
C GLU A 24 22.99 12.80 -5.59
N GLY A 25 23.02 12.10 -6.73
CA GLY A 25 23.53 10.73 -6.83
C GLY A 25 22.49 9.63 -6.60
N GLU A 26 21.25 9.96 -6.23
CA GLU A 26 20.22 8.93 -6.09
C GLU A 26 19.87 8.27 -7.43
N LEU A 27 19.96 6.94 -7.44
CA LEU A 27 19.50 6.10 -8.54
C LEU A 27 18.50 5.06 -8.00
N GLU A 28 17.29 5.16 -8.47
CA GLU A 28 16.16 4.38 -7.99
C GLU A 28 15.51 3.64 -9.16
N PHE A 29 15.46 2.30 -9.07
CA PHE A 29 14.81 1.42 -10.05
C PHE A 29 13.90 0.38 -9.39
N GLU A 30 13.58 0.61 -8.12
CA GLU A 30 12.62 -0.16 -7.33
C GLU A 30 11.67 0.78 -6.61
N ASN A 31 10.40 0.44 -6.62
CA ASN A 31 9.36 1.12 -5.86
C ASN A 31 8.46 0.09 -5.15
N PHE A 32 7.57 0.53 -4.27
CA PHE A 32 6.61 -0.37 -3.66
C PHE A 32 5.64 -0.99 -4.68
N ASN A 33 5.21 -2.24 -4.41
CA ASN A 33 3.89 -2.70 -4.80
C ASN A 33 2.86 -2.02 -3.90
N ALA A 34 1.72 -1.64 -4.43
CA ALA A 34 0.75 -0.80 -3.74
C ALA A 34 -0.69 -1.26 -3.90
N ALA A 35 -1.41 -1.34 -2.80
CA ALA A 35 -2.86 -1.53 -2.79
C ALA A 35 -3.54 -0.58 -1.80
N GLY A 36 -4.80 -0.29 -2.08
CA GLY A 36 -5.72 0.33 -1.15
C GLY A 36 -6.73 -0.70 -0.64
N ALA A 37 -7.00 -0.69 0.65
CA ALA A 37 -8.04 -1.51 1.27
C ALA A 37 -9.04 -0.60 1.98
N LYS A 38 -10.32 -0.78 1.67
CA LYS A 38 -11.43 -0.09 2.33
C LYS A 38 -12.32 -1.13 2.97
N ILE A 39 -12.52 -1.03 4.27
CA ILE A 39 -13.41 -1.89 5.03
C ILE A 39 -14.62 -1.08 5.47
N THR A 40 -15.79 -1.54 5.08
CA THR A 40 -17.08 -1.01 5.56
C THR A 40 -17.63 -1.96 6.59
N ILE A 41 -18.14 -1.41 7.70
CA ILE A 41 -18.66 -2.17 8.84
C ILE A 41 -20.09 -1.72 9.08
N ASN A 42 -21.02 -2.66 9.04
CA ASN A 42 -22.45 -2.44 9.30
C ASN A 42 -22.78 -2.91 10.72
N GLY A 43 -22.95 -1.97 11.62
CA GLY A 43 -23.35 -2.22 13.00
C GLY A 43 -24.85 -2.42 13.14
N ARG A 44 -25.24 -2.74 14.36
CA ARG A 44 -26.65 -2.81 14.76
C ARG A 44 -26.84 -2.03 16.06
N ASN A 45 -27.46 -0.88 15.93
CA ASN A 45 -27.76 -0.03 17.08
C ASN A 45 -29.05 -0.50 17.78
N VAL A 46 -29.02 -0.49 19.10
CA VAL A 46 -30.18 -0.71 19.99
C VAL A 46 -30.02 0.17 21.23
N HIS A 47 -31.11 0.38 21.98
CA HIS A 47 -31.02 1.15 23.22
C HIS A 47 -29.97 0.56 24.17
N PRO A 48 -29.01 1.34 24.68
CA PRO A 48 -27.89 0.83 25.48
C PRO A 48 -28.31 -0.03 26.68
N GLY A 49 -29.39 0.33 27.37
CA GLY A 49 -29.92 -0.44 28.51
C GLY A 49 -30.44 -1.83 28.13
N ALA A 50 -30.69 -2.13 26.85
CA ALA A 50 -31.15 -3.41 26.34
C ALA A 50 -30.20 -4.05 25.33
N ALA A 51 -28.93 -3.60 25.30
CA ALA A 51 -27.97 -3.92 24.26
C ALA A 51 -27.29 -5.28 24.36
N LYS A 52 -27.37 -5.94 25.54
CA LYS A 52 -26.70 -7.21 25.81
C LYS A 52 -27.04 -8.26 24.75
N HIS A 53 -26.02 -8.79 24.07
CA HIS A 53 -26.10 -9.77 22.97
C HIS A 53 -26.92 -9.32 21.73
N LYS A 54 -27.20 -8.01 21.61
CA LYS A 54 -27.99 -7.47 20.50
C LYS A 54 -27.24 -6.40 19.71
N MET A 55 -26.53 -5.50 20.41
CA MET A 55 -25.77 -4.40 19.76
C MET A 55 -24.51 -4.92 19.07
N ILE A 56 -24.25 -4.39 17.90
CA ILE A 56 -22.95 -4.46 17.21
C ILE A 56 -22.54 -3.02 16.99
N ASN A 57 -21.57 -2.55 17.77
CA ASN A 57 -21.05 -1.20 17.63
C ASN A 57 -19.96 -1.18 16.55
N ALA A 58 -20.23 -0.56 15.40
CA ALA A 58 -19.30 -0.54 14.27
C ALA A 58 -17.98 0.16 14.61
N ILE A 59 -17.97 1.14 15.52
CA ILE A 59 -16.71 1.79 15.97
C ILE A 59 -15.84 0.78 16.72
N GLU A 60 -16.40 0.00 17.64
CA GLU A 60 -15.66 -0.99 18.42
C GLU A 60 -15.11 -2.11 17.52
N VAL A 61 -15.91 -2.56 16.54
CA VAL A 61 -15.49 -3.55 15.55
C VAL A 61 -14.33 -3.00 14.70
N ALA A 62 -14.37 -1.72 14.31
CA ALA A 62 -13.27 -1.09 13.58
C ALA A 62 -11.98 -0.97 14.43
N CYS A 63 -12.11 -0.67 15.72
CA CYS A 63 -10.98 -0.65 16.65
C CYS A 63 -10.38 -2.05 16.81
N GLU A 64 -11.20 -3.08 16.93
CA GLU A 64 -10.76 -4.48 17.00
C GLU A 64 -10.04 -4.89 15.70
N LEU A 65 -10.62 -4.57 14.52
CA LEU A 65 -9.98 -4.77 13.24
C LEU A 65 -8.57 -4.16 13.20
N ASN A 66 -8.45 -2.88 13.59
CA ASN A 66 -7.15 -2.20 13.60
C ASN A 66 -6.15 -2.83 14.58
N SER A 67 -6.61 -3.46 15.65
CA SER A 67 -5.75 -4.17 16.61
C SER A 67 -5.18 -5.48 16.07
N LEU A 68 -5.86 -6.11 15.10
CA LEU A 68 -5.40 -7.33 14.42
C LEU A 68 -4.39 -7.05 13.29
N VAL A 69 -4.27 -5.81 12.86
CA VAL A 69 -3.22 -5.41 11.91
C VAL A 69 -1.88 -5.33 12.67
N PRO A 70 -0.81 -6.00 12.19
CA PRO A 70 0.46 -6.07 12.89
C PRO A 70 1.00 -4.68 13.26
N ALA A 71 1.21 -4.44 14.56
CA ALA A 71 1.62 -3.13 15.06
C ALA A 71 3.01 -2.73 14.57
N VAL A 72 3.91 -3.71 14.40
CA VAL A 72 5.29 -3.49 13.94
C VAL A 72 5.38 -3.25 12.43
N GLU A 73 4.36 -3.60 11.66
CA GLU A 73 4.26 -3.36 10.23
C GLU A 73 3.47 -2.07 9.93
N ARG A 74 3.76 -1.00 10.66
CA ARG A 74 3.21 0.34 10.42
C ARG A 74 4.31 1.29 9.96
N PRO A 75 4.03 2.36 9.22
CA PRO A 75 5.05 3.25 8.67
C PRO A 75 6.07 3.77 9.69
N GLN A 76 5.61 4.05 10.91
CA GLN A 76 6.47 4.55 11.98
C GLN A 76 7.45 3.52 12.56
N PHE A 77 7.35 2.26 12.16
CA PHE A 77 8.19 1.16 12.64
C PHE A 77 8.91 0.42 11.50
N THR A 78 8.83 0.95 10.27
CA THR A 78 9.39 0.30 9.07
C THR A 78 10.32 1.23 8.32
N GLU A 79 11.39 0.67 7.75
CA GLU A 79 12.39 1.37 6.95
C GLU A 79 12.88 0.52 5.77
N GLY A 80 13.71 1.08 4.90
CA GLY A 80 14.33 0.37 3.77
C GLY A 80 13.30 -0.38 2.92
N TYR A 81 13.48 -1.69 2.81
CA TYR A 81 12.60 -2.59 2.04
C TYR A 81 11.36 -3.07 2.79
N GLU A 82 11.24 -2.78 4.06
CA GLU A 82 10.12 -3.25 4.88
C GLU A 82 8.80 -2.66 4.44
N GLY A 83 7.83 -3.53 4.18
CA GLY A 83 6.47 -3.17 3.83
C GLY A 83 5.62 -2.79 5.04
N PHE A 84 4.46 -2.19 4.79
CA PHE A 84 3.58 -1.74 5.87
C PHE A 84 2.10 -1.75 5.51
N TYR A 85 1.28 -1.68 6.57
CA TYR A 85 -0.12 -1.28 6.56
C TYR A 85 -0.23 0.12 7.17
N HIS A 86 -0.81 1.06 6.47
CA HIS A 86 -1.04 2.39 7.02
C HIS A 86 -2.53 2.72 7.01
N CYS A 87 -3.12 2.86 8.19
CA CYS A 87 -4.47 3.36 8.33
C CYS A 87 -4.47 4.86 7.99
N VAL A 88 -5.11 5.21 6.88
CA VAL A 88 -5.14 6.59 6.34
C VAL A 88 -6.48 7.29 6.58
N GLY A 89 -7.48 6.56 7.06
CA GLY A 89 -8.77 7.16 7.34
C GLY A 89 -9.64 6.25 8.19
N PHE A 90 -10.38 6.87 9.10
CA PHE A 90 -11.39 6.23 9.92
C PHE A 90 -12.55 7.20 10.14
N ASN A 91 -13.76 6.73 9.85
CA ASN A 91 -15.00 7.44 10.15
C ASN A 91 -16.01 6.42 10.66
N GLY A 92 -16.78 6.77 11.69
CA GLY A 92 -17.74 5.82 12.24
C GLY A 92 -18.75 6.39 13.21
N THR A 93 -19.88 5.69 13.24
CA THR A 93 -20.95 5.75 14.24
C THR A 93 -21.19 4.35 14.80
N VAL A 94 -22.14 4.19 15.72
CA VAL A 94 -22.54 2.86 16.21
C VAL A 94 -23.07 1.98 15.07
N GLU A 95 -23.76 2.57 14.10
CA GLU A 95 -24.44 1.86 13.01
C GLU A 95 -23.54 1.56 11.84
N ASN A 96 -22.58 2.44 11.55
CA ASN A 96 -21.72 2.29 10.39
C ASN A 96 -20.31 2.81 10.68
N ALA A 97 -19.30 2.09 10.21
CA ALA A 97 -17.94 2.59 10.20
C ALA A 97 -17.24 2.27 8.86
N THR A 98 -16.28 3.09 8.52
CA THR A 98 -15.39 2.86 7.39
C THR A 98 -13.96 3.10 7.85
N ILE A 99 -13.08 2.14 7.56
CA ILE A 99 -11.65 2.27 7.81
C ILE A 99 -10.89 2.00 6.49
N SER A 100 -9.89 2.81 6.21
CA SER A 100 -9.13 2.76 4.97
C SER A 100 -7.65 2.59 5.26
N TYR A 101 -7.03 1.66 4.51
CA TYR A 101 -5.60 1.40 4.57
C TYR A 101 -4.95 1.57 3.20
N ILE A 102 -3.69 1.95 3.21
CA ILE A 102 -2.77 1.67 2.13
C ILE A 102 -1.84 0.55 2.56
N ILE A 103 -1.57 -0.37 1.63
CA ILE A 103 -0.70 -1.54 1.82
C ILE A 103 0.47 -1.38 0.87
N ARG A 104 1.68 -1.54 1.37
CA ARG A 104 2.93 -1.38 0.63
C ARG A 104 3.90 -2.50 0.95
N ASP A 105 4.57 -3.02 -0.06
CA ASP A 105 5.71 -3.89 0.09
C ASP A 105 6.55 -3.89 -1.21
N HIS A 106 7.88 -3.95 -1.09
CA HIS A 106 8.76 -4.10 -2.26
C HIS A 106 8.71 -5.52 -2.81
N ASP A 107 8.62 -6.51 -1.91
CA ASP A 107 8.51 -7.91 -2.28
C ASP A 107 7.08 -8.26 -2.68
N ALA A 108 6.93 -8.90 -3.86
CA ALA A 108 5.62 -9.23 -4.41
C ALA A 108 4.89 -10.30 -3.58
N ASP A 109 5.62 -11.30 -3.04
CA ASP A 109 5.02 -12.38 -2.26
C ASP A 109 4.57 -11.88 -0.88
N LEU A 110 5.37 -11.01 -0.25
CA LEU A 110 5.00 -10.37 1.01
C LEU A 110 3.82 -9.42 0.81
N PHE A 111 3.78 -8.71 -0.32
CA PHE A 111 2.64 -7.87 -0.68
C PHE A 111 1.33 -8.67 -0.79
N GLU A 112 1.36 -9.82 -1.49
CA GLU A 112 0.20 -10.71 -1.59
C GLU A 112 -0.20 -11.28 -0.22
N LYS A 113 0.77 -11.69 0.62
CA LYS A 113 0.50 -12.14 1.99
C LYS A 113 -0.16 -11.07 2.84
N LYS A 114 0.23 -9.81 2.68
CA LYS A 114 -0.41 -8.67 3.37
C LYS A 114 -1.88 -8.52 2.95
N LYS A 115 -2.19 -8.66 1.67
CA LYS A 115 -3.58 -8.62 1.17
C LYS A 115 -4.41 -9.79 1.71
N VAL A 116 -3.85 -11.00 1.68
CA VAL A 116 -4.49 -12.20 2.27
C VAL A 116 -4.76 -12.00 3.76
N TRP A 117 -3.83 -11.39 4.50
CA TRP A 117 -4.03 -11.12 5.92
C TRP A 117 -5.22 -10.18 6.17
N MET A 118 -5.42 -9.16 5.35
CA MET A 118 -6.61 -8.29 5.45
C MET A 118 -7.91 -9.08 5.22
N HIS A 119 -7.95 -10.00 4.26
CA HIS A 119 -9.09 -10.90 4.07
C HIS A 119 -9.33 -11.78 5.29
N ASN A 120 -8.27 -12.34 5.86
CA ASN A 120 -8.36 -13.19 7.06
C ASN A 120 -8.93 -12.44 8.26
N ILE A 121 -8.46 -11.20 8.51
CA ILE A 121 -9.00 -10.35 9.58
C ILE A 121 -10.51 -10.15 9.40
N VAL A 122 -10.95 -9.79 8.20
CA VAL A 122 -12.36 -9.59 7.89
C VAL A 122 -13.15 -10.89 8.09
N GLY A 123 -12.61 -12.02 7.65
CA GLY A 123 -13.23 -13.35 7.88
C GLY A 123 -13.37 -13.70 9.36
N ILE A 124 -12.33 -13.48 10.16
CA ILE A 124 -12.33 -13.72 11.60
C ILE A 124 -13.44 -12.87 12.28
N LEU A 125 -13.54 -11.59 11.92
CA LEU A 125 -14.50 -10.70 12.51
C LEU A 125 -15.94 -10.97 12.03
N ASN A 126 -16.13 -11.37 10.78
CA ASN A 126 -17.43 -11.81 10.29
C ASN A 126 -17.89 -13.09 11.00
N ASN A 127 -16.99 -14.03 11.27
CA ASN A 127 -17.31 -15.21 12.09
C ASN A 127 -17.74 -14.84 13.51
N LYS A 128 -17.17 -13.77 14.08
CA LYS A 128 -17.48 -13.31 15.44
C LYS A 128 -18.78 -12.51 15.51
N TYR A 129 -18.99 -11.58 14.58
CA TYR A 129 -20.09 -10.60 14.63
C TYR A 129 -21.27 -10.93 13.73
N GLY A 130 -21.08 -11.78 12.75
CA GLY A 130 -22.08 -12.20 11.78
C GLY A 130 -21.62 -11.98 10.35
N GLU A 131 -22.08 -12.86 9.46
CA GLU A 131 -21.75 -12.80 8.03
C GLU A 131 -22.20 -11.47 7.42
N GLY A 132 -21.29 -10.83 6.66
CA GLY A 132 -21.57 -9.56 5.98
C GLY A 132 -21.56 -8.31 6.86
N VAL A 133 -21.24 -8.42 8.16
CA VAL A 133 -21.03 -7.25 9.03
C VAL A 133 -19.86 -6.41 8.53
N LEU A 134 -18.78 -7.06 8.11
CA LEU A 134 -17.62 -6.40 7.48
C LEU A 134 -17.55 -6.75 6.00
N THR A 135 -17.29 -5.74 5.19
CA THR A 135 -17.03 -5.89 3.74
C THR A 135 -15.70 -5.25 3.41
N LEU A 136 -14.80 -6.02 2.78
CA LEU A 136 -13.50 -5.54 2.29
C LEU A 136 -13.57 -5.25 0.79
N THR A 137 -13.14 -4.06 0.40
CA THR A 137 -12.81 -3.71 -0.98
C THR A 137 -11.31 -3.47 -1.05
N LEU A 138 -10.61 -4.30 -1.81
CA LEU A 138 -9.17 -4.22 -2.00
C LEU A 138 -8.88 -3.96 -3.47
N LYS A 139 -8.00 -2.98 -3.76
CA LYS A 139 -7.66 -2.59 -5.12
C LYS A 139 -6.16 -2.34 -5.22
N ASP A 140 -5.51 -3.07 -6.13
CA ASP A 140 -4.13 -2.81 -6.50
C ASP A 140 -4.04 -1.48 -7.25
N GLN A 141 -2.95 -0.75 -7.02
CA GLN A 141 -2.73 0.60 -7.55
C GLN A 141 -1.57 0.65 -8.55
N TYR A 142 -0.45 0.06 -8.18
CA TYR A 142 0.75 -0.09 -9.01
C TYR A 142 1.67 -1.18 -8.44
N TYR A 143 2.64 -1.59 -9.23
CA TYR A 143 3.60 -2.64 -8.89
C TYR A 143 5.03 -2.12 -8.92
N ASN A 144 5.94 -2.86 -8.28
CA ASN A 144 7.36 -2.58 -8.30
C ASN A 144 7.92 -2.70 -9.73
N MET A 145 8.53 -1.62 -10.21
CA MET A 145 9.09 -1.56 -11.57
C MET A 145 10.34 -2.43 -11.75
N ARG A 146 10.97 -2.90 -10.67
CA ARG A 146 12.17 -3.75 -10.71
C ARG A 146 12.06 -4.89 -11.72
N LYS A 147 10.92 -5.60 -11.74
CA LYS A 147 10.69 -6.73 -12.66
C LYS A 147 10.75 -6.33 -14.14
N MET A 148 10.48 -5.06 -14.44
CA MET A 148 10.56 -4.52 -15.80
C MET A 148 11.96 -4.02 -16.14
N VAL A 149 12.73 -3.58 -15.15
CA VAL A 149 14.09 -3.04 -15.33
C VAL A 149 15.15 -4.12 -15.31
N GLU A 150 15.06 -5.13 -14.44
CA GLU A 150 16.05 -6.22 -14.31
C GLU A 150 16.42 -6.94 -15.62
N PRO A 151 15.50 -7.22 -16.56
CA PRO A 151 15.85 -7.82 -17.84
C PRO A 151 16.69 -6.89 -18.74
N HIS A 152 16.84 -5.63 -18.39
CA HIS A 152 17.49 -4.58 -19.15
C HIS A 152 18.63 -3.90 -18.36
N PRO A 153 19.68 -4.63 -17.92
CA PRO A 153 20.72 -4.11 -17.04
C PRO A 153 21.44 -2.89 -17.63
N GLN A 154 21.50 -2.76 -18.96
CA GLN A 154 22.10 -1.61 -19.65
C GLN A 154 21.47 -0.27 -19.24
N VAL A 155 20.19 -0.27 -18.83
CA VAL A 155 19.52 0.97 -18.36
C VAL A 155 20.17 1.46 -17.08
N ILE A 156 20.42 0.55 -16.12
CA ILE A 156 21.08 0.89 -14.85
C ILE A 156 22.57 1.22 -15.08
N GLU A 157 23.27 0.40 -15.87
CA GLU A 157 24.70 0.59 -16.17
C GLU A 157 24.97 1.93 -16.85
N ASN A 158 24.13 2.35 -17.79
CA ASN A 158 24.22 3.64 -18.44
C ASN A 158 24.04 4.81 -17.46
N ALA A 159 23.08 4.69 -16.53
CA ALA A 159 22.87 5.71 -15.50
C ALA A 159 24.08 5.82 -14.56
N LEU A 160 24.59 4.69 -14.07
CA LEU A 160 25.77 4.64 -13.21
C LEU A 160 26.99 5.24 -13.90
N LYS A 161 27.21 4.86 -15.18
CA LYS A 161 28.30 5.43 -15.96
C LYS A 161 28.17 6.94 -16.15
N ALA A 162 26.97 7.43 -16.46
CA ALA A 162 26.74 8.86 -16.65
C ALA A 162 26.97 9.65 -15.35
N MET A 163 26.62 9.09 -14.20
CA MET A 163 26.91 9.70 -12.88
C MET A 163 28.42 9.78 -12.64
N HIS A 164 29.16 8.70 -12.86
CA HIS A 164 30.63 8.72 -12.73
C HIS A 164 31.29 9.68 -13.70
N ASP A 165 30.83 9.74 -14.94
CA ASP A 165 31.37 10.68 -15.94
C ASP A 165 31.09 12.16 -15.56
N ALA A 166 30.11 12.39 -14.69
CA ALA A 166 29.75 13.70 -14.13
C ALA A 166 30.36 13.98 -12.74
N ASP A 167 31.30 13.15 -12.27
CA ASP A 167 31.86 13.20 -10.91
C ASP A 167 30.81 13.12 -9.78
N VAL A 168 29.69 12.42 -10.02
CA VAL A 168 28.63 12.17 -9.06
C VAL A 168 28.73 10.75 -8.54
N GLU A 169 28.84 10.57 -7.21
CA GLU A 169 28.87 9.24 -6.59
C GLU A 169 27.44 8.64 -6.53
N PRO A 170 27.19 7.48 -7.15
CA PRO A 170 25.88 6.87 -7.19
C PRO A 170 25.42 6.34 -5.81
N ILE A 171 24.18 6.65 -5.43
CA ILE A 171 23.50 6.12 -4.24
C ILE A 171 22.30 5.30 -4.71
N VAL A 172 22.47 3.97 -4.82
CA VAL A 172 21.39 3.09 -5.24
C VAL A 172 20.51 2.72 -4.05
N ARG A 173 19.22 3.06 -4.13
CA ARG A 173 18.25 2.76 -3.08
C ARG A 173 16.83 2.57 -3.62
N PRO A 174 15.93 1.88 -2.87
CA PRO A 174 14.53 1.74 -3.29
C PRO A 174 13.72 2.99 -2.93
N ILE A 175 12.73 3.29 -3.77
CA ILE A 175 11.71 4.30 -3.46
C ILE A 175 10.70 3.72 -2.47
N ARG A 176 10.50 4.38 -1.33
CA ARG A 176 9.42 4.03 -0.38
C ARG A 176 8.10 4.71 -0.74
N GLY A 177 7.72 4.65 -1.99
CA GLY A 177 6.55 5.29 -2.58
C GLY A 177 6.24 4.74 -3.95
N GLY A 178 5.46 5.49 -4.72
CA GLY A 178 5.30 5.33 -6.15
C GLY A 178 6.10 6.37 -6.88
N THR A 179 6.30 6.15 -8.17
CA THR A 179 6.92 7.09 -9.09
C THR A 179 6.05 7.22 -10.35
N ASP A 180 6.24 8.27 -11.11
CA ASP A 180 5.68 8.44 -12.45
C ASP A 180 6.69 8.03 -13.55
N GLY A 181 7.86 7.50 -13.14
CA GLY A 181 8.88 6.94 -14.01
C GLY A 181 8.59 5.53 -14.51
#